data_c57ad76fab448551209c867489129a05
#
_entry.id   c57ad76fab448551209c867489129a05
#
_cell.length_a   1.000
_cell.length_b   1.000
_cell.length_c   1.000
_cell.angle_alpha   90.00
_cell.angle_beta   90.00
_cell.angle_gamma   90.00
#
_symmetry.space_group_name_H-M   'P 1'
#
loop_
_entity.id
_entity.type
_entity.pdbx_description
1 polymer ?
#
loop_
_entity_poly.entity_id
_entity_poly.type
_entity_poly.pdbx_seq_one_letter_code
_entity_poly.pdbx_strand_id
1 'polypeptide(L)'
;MPSTSSHPDRPLRAVVMPPGPQLFAAVRDALSGDGPAVLPLAPGQEAAAIAALRPSDVDGRPLEGGSGVPADVAVVIATSGSTGAPKGVMLSAAALRASAAASLRRLGAARGERWLCCLPPSHVSGLQVLVRALLSGTEPVVHERFDPERVLASGADHVSLVPTQLHRLVELRADLSVFATILLGGAAARPGLLDEARDLGARLVTTYGMSETSGGCVYDGRPLDHVDVKVGDDGRIRVAGPVLFSGYRSGEPVPRDGDWFVTSDLGELSGGRLRVLGRADDVINTGGEKVVAGAVTTVLGGHPEVADVAVVGRADPEWGEVVVAVVVPADPSRPPTLAQLRAYCADRLPSYAAPRELRLTPGLPLLPNGKPDLVRLRSQI
;
A
#
# COMPACT_ATOMS: atom_id res chain seq x y z
N MET A 1 31.67 22.92 4.43
CA MET A 1 31.13 22.39 5.69
C MET A 1 29.67 22.79 5.75
N PRO A 2 28.69 21.91 5.58
CA PRO A 2 27.28 22.27 5.81
C PRO A 2 27.09 22.39 7.32
N SER A 3 26.53 23.52 7.77
CA SER A 3 26.18 23.78 9.14
C SER A 3 25.10 22.79 9.58
N THR A 4 25.44 21.91 10.51
CA THR A 4 24.46 21.11 11.26
C THR A 4 23.70 22.06 12.16
N SER A 5 22.54 22.53 11.71
CA SER A 5 21.56 23.15 12.59
C SER A 5 21.02 22.02 13.49
N SER A 6 21.57 21.94 14.71
CA SER A 6 21.08 21.06 15.74
C SER A 6 19.74 21.59 16.24
N HIS A 7 18.65 21.32 15.53
CA HIS A 7 17.35 21.38 16.15
C HIS A 7 17.27 20.23 17.16
N PRO A 8 16.78 20.46 18.37
CA PRO A 8 16.67 19.40 19.36
C PRO A 8 15.82 18.27 18.80
N ASP A 9 16.29 17.02 18.99
CA ASP A 9 15.54 15.86 18.57
C ASP A 9 14.17 15.82 19.27
N ARG A 10 13.12 15.56 18.48
CA ARG A 10 11.76 15.36 19.00
C ARG A 10 11.66 13.95 19.57
N PRO A 11 11.11 13.75 20.79
CA PRO A 11 10.88 12.41 21.30
C PRO A 11 10.03 11.56 20.33
N LEU A 12 10.36 10.31 20.15
CA LEU A 12 9.55 9.35 19.41
C LEU A 12 8.87 8.41 20.40
N ARG A 13 7.54 8.42 20.43
CA ARG A 13 6.73 7.54 21.26
C ARG A 13 6.17 6.38 20.45
N ALA A 14 6.49 5.16 20.82
CA ALA A 14 5.72 4.01 20.37
C ALA A 14 4.37 4.00 21.10
N VAL A 15 3.29 3.98 20.32
CA VAL A 15 1.91 3.97 20.82
C VAL A 15 1.32 2.60 20.48
N VAL A 16 1.25 1.73 21.49
CA VAL A 16 0.80 0.33 21.33
C VAL A 16 -0.64 0.22 21.80
N MET A 17 -1.56 0.50 20.89
CA MET A 17 -2.99 0.43 21.19
C MET A 17 -3.82 0.10 19.95
N PRO A 18 -5.06 -0.41 20.14
CA PRO A 18 -5.99 -0.56 19.04
C PRO A 18 -6.37 0.81 18.43
N PRO A 19 -6.82 0.83 17.18
CA PRO A 19 -7.38 2.03 16.57
C PRO A 19 -8.52 2.60 17.42
N GLY A 20 -8.52 3.92 17.65
CA GLY A 20 -9.54 4.56 18.47
C GLY A 20 -9.25 6.04 18.74
N PRO A 21 -10.09 6.71 19.56
CA PRO A 21 -9.96 8.13 19.84
C PRO A 21 -8.62 8.53 20.46
N GLN A 22 -8.01 7.67 21.28
CA GLN A 22 -6.73 7.94 21.93
C GLN A 22 -5.58 7.97 20.91
N LEU A 23 -5.55 7.02 19.97
CA LEU A 23 -4.56 7.02 18.88
C LEU A 23 -4.77 8.22 17.96
N PHE A 24 -6.02 8.57 17.66
CA PHE A 24 -6.35 9.74 16.85
C PHE A 24 -5.85 11.03 17.53
N ALA A 25 -6.06 11.17 18.84
CA ALA A 25 -5.55 12.31 19.61
C ALA A 25 -4.01 12.38 19.56
N ALA A 26 -3.31 11.26 19.78
CA ALA A 26 -1.86 11.22 19.69
C ALA A 26 -1.33 11.64 18.29
N VAL A 27 -1.97 11.17 17.22
CA VAL A 27 -1.62 11.58 15.84
C VAL A 27 -1.90 13.06 15.60
N ARG A 28 -3.04 13.58 16.06
CA ARG A 28 -3.38 15.00 15.98
C ARG A 28 -2.33 15.86 16.67
N ASP A 29 -1.97 15.54 17.91
CA ASP A 29 -1.00 16.28 18.73
C ASP A 29 0.42 16.17 18.11
N ALA A 30 0.74 15.03 17.51
CA ALA A 30 1.99 14.88 16.76
C ALA A 30 2.03 15.77 15.51
N LEU A 31 0.93 15.87 14.79
CA LEU A 31 0.82 16.72 13.59
C LEU A 31 0.85 18.21 13.92
N SER A 32 0.25 18.65 15.03
CA SER A 32 0.29 20.06 15.47
C SER A 32 1.63 20.48 16.09
N GLY A 33 2.46 19.52 16.48
CA GLY A 33 3.73 19.79 17.17
C GLY A 33 3.61 19.87 18.70
N ASP A 34 2.41 19.65 19.25
CA ASP A 34 2.12 19.77 20.69
C ASP A 34 2.54 18.51 21.48
N GLY A 35 2.85 17.41 20.81
CA GLY A 35 3.24 16.14 21.42
C GLY A 35 4.49 15.51 20.79
N PRO A 36 4.93 14.33 21.28
CA PRO A 36 6.00 13.57 20.68
C PRO A 36 5.63 13.10 19.26
N ALA A 37 6.63 12.76 18.45
CA ALA A 37 6.39 12.01 17.24
C ALA A 37 5.83 10.61 17.59
N VAL A 38 4.95 10.06 16.75
CA VAL A 38 4.24 8.81 17.03
C VAL A 38 4.74 7.67 16.15
N LEU A 39 5.02 6.53 16.75
CA LEU A 39 5.20 5.24 16.07
C LEU A 39 3.96 4.39 16.44
N PRO A 40 2.91 4.36 15.58
CA PRO A 40 1.71 3.59 15.88
C PRO A 40 1.96 2.11 15.64
N LEU A 41 1.68 1.27 16.64
CA LEU A 41 1.90 -0.17 16.62
C LEU A 41 0.63 -0.91 17.03
N ALA A 42 0.36 -2.02 16.34
CA ALA A 42 -0.73 -2.90 16.72
C ALA A 42 -0.32 -3.77 17.93
N PRO A 43 -1.20 -3.93 18.92
CA PRO A 43 -0.93 -4.82 20.06
C PRO A 43 -0.60 -6.25 19.60
N GLY A 44 0.46 -6.82 20.18
CA GLY A 44 0.97 -8.15 19.84
C GLY A 44 1.89 -8.22 18.60
N GLN A 45 2.15 -7.10 17.94
CA GLN A 45 3.05 -7.02 16.78
C GLN A 45 4.19 -6.00 16.99
N GLU A 46 4.29 -5.42 18.17
CA GLU A 46 5.16 -4.28 18.46
C GLU A 46 6.63 -4.65 18.68
N ALA A 47 6.92 -5.87 19.16
CA ALA A 47 8.26 -6.23 19.66
C ALA A 47 9.38 -6.01 18.63
N ALA A 48 9.20 -6.48 17.40
CA ALA A 48 10.20 -6.34 16.35
C ALA A 48 10.43 -4.87 15.93
N ALA A 49 9.35 -4.07 15.89
CA ALA A 49 9.43 -2.66 15.55
C ALA A 49 10.11 -1.85 16.68
N ILE A 50 9.80 -2.11 17.94
CA ILE A 50 10.44 -1.47 19.11
C ILE A 50 11.93 -1.80 19.14
N ALA A 51 12.29 -3.07 18.95
CA ALA A 51 13.67 -3.51 18.94
C ALA A 51 14.50 -2.87 17.81
N ALA A 52 13.93 -2.79 16.61
CA ALA A 52 14.62 -2.25 15.44
C ALA A 52 14.65 -0.70 15.43
N LEU A 53 13.56 -0.05 15.82
CA LEU A 53 13.40 1.40 15.68
C LEU A 53 13.74 2.18 16.95
N ARG A 54 13.87 1.52 18.11
CA ARG A 54 14.32 2.09 19.39
C ARG A 54 13.69 3.48 19.68
N PRO A 55 12.37 3.57 19.86
CA PRO A 55 11.70 4.84 20.20
C PRO A 55 12.20 5.37 21.55
N SER A 56 12.00 6.67 21.84
CA SER A 56 12.37 7.28 23.11
C SER A 56 11.61 6.67 24.30
N ASP A 57 10.35 6.33 24.05
CA ASP A 57 9.46 5.71 25.03
C ASP A 57 8.43 4.79 24.37
N VAL A 58 7.83 3.90 25.19
CA VAL A 58 6.69 3.06 24.82
C VAL A 58 5.54 3.41 25.75
N ASP A 59 4.45 3.96 25.22
CA ASP A 59 3.26 4.42 25.96
C ASP A 59 3.63 5.33 27.16
N GLY A 60 4.64 6.19 26.97
CA GLY A 60 5.13 7.12 27.98
C GLY A 60 6.14 6.55 28.98
N ARG A 61 6.52 5.26 28.84
CA ARG A 61 7.59 4.64 29.65
C ARG A 61 8.91 4.74 28.89
N PRO A 62 9.94 5.44 29.42
CA PRO A 62 11.22 5.57 28.76
C PRO A 62 11.83 4.21 28.37
N LEU A 63 12.40 4.15 27.18
CA LEU A 63 13.11 2.96 26.68
C LEU A 63 14.62 3.21 26.77
N GLU A 64 15.34 2.34 27.47
CA GLU A 64 16.80 2.43 27.59
C GLU A 64 17.47 2.36 26.20
N GLY A 65 18.33 3.34 25.91
CA GLY A 65 18.97 3.53 24.61
C GLY A 65 17.98 3.87 23.48
N GLY A 66 16.78 4.30 23.80
CA GLY A 66 15.85 4.90 22.86
C GLY A 66 16.31 6.28 22.41
N SER A 67 15.86 6.73 21.24
CA SER A 67 16.24 8.03 20.67
C SER A 67 15.05 8.72 20.01
N GLY A 68 15.18 10.04 19.84
CA GLY A 68 14.21 10.88 19.13
C GLY A 68 14.29 10.76 17.62
N VAL A 69 13.61 11.67 16.95
CA VAL A 69 13.57 11.87 15.51
C VAL A 69 13.79 13.35 15.20
N PRO A 70 14.14 13.74 13.98
CA PRO A 70 14.19 15.16 13.58
C PRO A 70 12.89 15.90 13.94
N ALA A 71 13.00 17.17 14.29
CA ALA A 71 11.90 17.97 14.85
C ALA A 71 10.65 18.07 13.94
N ASP A 72 10.83 18.01 12.62
CA ASP A 72 9.76 18.05 11.62
C ASP A 72 8.99 16.74 11.49
N VAL A 73 9.54 15.62 11.95
CA VAL A 73 8.91 14.30 11.88
C VAL A 73 7.76 14.22 12.89
N ALA A 74 6.58 13.90 12.36
CA ALA A 74 5.38 13.71 13.18
C ALA A 74 5.06 12.23 13.41
N VAL A 75 5.29 11.37 12.41
CA VAL A 75 4.97 9.94 12.49
C VAL A 75 6.09 9.12 11.88
N VAL A 76 6.36 7.97 12.50
CA VAL A 76 7.22 6.92 11.92
C VAL A 76 6.36 5.71 11.62
N ILE A 77 6.40 5.19 10.40
CA ILE A 77 5.70 3.95 10.02
C ILE A 77 6.72 2.83 9.91
N ALA A 78 6.52 1.76 10.69
CA ALA A 78 7.31 0.55 10.58
C ALA A 78 6.94 -0.19 9.30
N THR A 79 7.90 -0.38 8.40
CA THR A 79 7.70 -1.14 7.15
C THR A 79 8.63 -2.35 7.14
N SER A 80 8.19 -3.47 6.56
CA SER A 80 9.05 -4.63 6.36
C SER A 80 10.20 -4.28 5.42
N GLY A 81 11.41 -4.26 5.93
CA GLY A 81 12.62 -4.13 5.10
C GLY A 81 12.86 -5.40 4.27
N SER A 82 13.60 -5.27 3.16
CA SER A 82 14.08 -6.41 2.37
C SER A 82 14.98 -7.37 3.18
N THR A 83 15.55 -6.89 4.27
CA THR A 83 16.40 -7.64 5.23
C THR A 83 15.60 -8.30 6.35
N GLY A 84 14.26 -8.16 6.36
CA GLY A 84 13.39 -8.68 7.43
C GLY A 84 13.22 -7.76 8.64
N ALA A 85 14.15 -6.84 8.90
CA ALA A 85 14.01 -5.86 9.98
C ALA A 85 13.21 -4.62 9.52
N PRO A 86 12.34 -4.04 10.39
CA PRO A 86 11.62 -2.81 10.06
C PRO A 86 12.53 -1.61 9.83
N LYS A 87 12.31 -0.83 8.73
CA LYS A 87 13.13 0.34 8.37
C LYS A 87 12.73 1.63 9.08
N GLY A 88 11.48 1.81 9.39
CA GLY A 88 10.93 3.03 9.98
C GLY A 88 10.94 4.23 9.03
N VAL A 89 9.88 4.41 8.27
CA VAL A 89 9.69 5.55 7.36
C VAL A 89 9.31 6.78 8.16
N MET A 90 10.16 7.82 8.14
CA MET A 90 9.95 9.07 8.87
C MET A 90 9.12 10.05 8.04
N LEU A 91 7.95 10.44 8.56
CA LEU A 91 6.97 11.29 7.88
C LEU A 91 6.84 12.63 8.61
N SER A 92 7.13 13.72 7.91
CA SER A 92 6.92 15.04 8.48
C SER A 92 5.42 15.41 8.55
N ALA A 93 5.07 16.29 9.47
CA ALA A 93 3.71 16.83 9.54
C ALA A 93 3.31 17.52 8.22
N ALA A 94 4.25 18.19 7.57
CA ALA A 94 4.02 18.86 6.30
C ALA A 94 3.69 17.86 5.18
N ALA A 95 4.47 16.77 5.05
CA ALA A 95 4.25 15.77 4.01
C ALA A 95 2.91 15.04 4.19
N LEU A 96 2.57 14.66 5.43
CA LEU A 96 1.28 14.03 5.73
C LEU A 96 0.10 14.95 5.41
N ARG A 97 0.17 16.23 5.78
CA ARG A 97 -0.85 17.23 5.47
C ARG A 97 -0.95 17.50 3.97
N ALA A 98 0.19 17.61 3.26
CA ALA A 98 0.22 17.83 1.82
C ALA A 98 -0.47 16.67 1.07
N SER A 99 -0.16 15.43 1.43
CA SER A 99 -0.79 14.23 0.86
C SER A 99 -2.30 14.21 1.12
N ALA A 100 -2.73 14.43 2.38
CA ALA A 100 -4.14 14.43 2.73
C ALA A 100 -4.91 15.56 2.03
N ALA A 101 -4.35 16.77 1.98
CA ALA A 101 -4.99 17.91 1.32
C ALA A 101 -5.14 17.70 -0.19
N ALA A 102 -4.12 17.16 -0.86
CA ALA A 102 -4.18 16.83 -2.28
C ALA A 102 -5.20 15.72 -2.56
N SER A 103 -5.28 14.71 -1.66
CA SER A 103 -6.29 13.66 -1.69
C SER A 103 -7.72 14.24 -1.60
N LEU A 104 -7.99 15.05 -0.57
CA LEU A 104 -9.32 15.66 -0.36
C LEU A 104 -9.76 16.50 -1.57
N ARG A 105 -8.85 17.32 -2.13
CA ARG A 105 -9.15 18.09 -3.36
C ARG A 105 -9.47 17.19 -4.55
N ARG A 106 -8.66 16.16 -4.79
CA ARG A 106 -8.87 15.22 -5.92
C ARG A 106 -10.20 14.49 -5.82
N LEU A 107 -10.67 14.19 -4.62
CA LEU A 107 -11.94 13.49 -4.39
C LEU A 107 -13.13 14.45 -4.38
N GLY A 108 -12.91 15.75 -4.29
CA GLY A 108 -13.96 16.73 -4.06
C GLY A 108 -14.60 16.59 -2.69
N ALA A 109 -13.86 16.02 -1.72
CA ALA A 109 -14.36 15.81 -0.37
C ALA A 109 -14.58 17.15 0.35
N ALA A 110 -15.78 17.36 0.86
CA ALA A 110 -16.15 18.60 1.51
C ALA A 110 -15.72 18.62 3.00
N ARG A 111 -15.63 19.82 3.54
CA ARG A 111 -15.44 19.98 4.99
C ARG A 111 -16.68 19.44 5.74
N GLY A 112 -16.45 18.70 6.81
CA GLY A 112 -17.52 18.08 7.59
C GLY A 112 -17.86 16.65 7.17
N GLU A 113 -17.41 16.19 5.99
CA GLU A 113 -17.59 14.79 5.56
C GLU A 113 -16.74 13.84 6.40
N ARG A 114 -17.32 12.71 6.74
CA ARG A 114 -16.78 11.74 7.70
C ARG A 114 -16.01 10.63 6.98
N TRP A 115 -14.91 10.24 7.58
CA TRP A 115 -14.02 9.18 7.08
C TRP A 115 -14.09 7.94 7.97
N LEU A 116 -14.30 6.77 7.36
CA LEU A 116 -14.23 5.48 8.05
C LEU A 116 -12.79 4.93 8.00
N CYS A 117 -12.21 4.71 9.17
CA CYS A 117 -10.94 4.00 9.36
C CYS A 117 -11.21 2.55 9.78
N CYS A 118 -11.11 1.64 8.85
CA CYS A 118 -11.14 0.18 9.06
C CYS A 118 -9.84 -0.51 8.61
N LEU A 119 -8.80 0.30 8.32
CA LEU A 119 -7.43 -0.14 8.05
C LEU A 119 -6.55 0.18 9.26
N PRO A 120 -5.55 -0.66 9.57
CA PRO A 120 -4.66 -0.41 10.69
C PRO A 120 -3.88 0.91 10.54
N PRO A 121 -3.95 1.85 11.50
CA PRO A 121 -3.17 3.09 11.46
C PRO A 121 -1.66 2.90 11.67
N SER A 122 -1.21 1.69 12.02
CA SER A 122 0.20 1.28 11.97
C SER A 122 0.73 1.17 10.53
N HIS A 123 -0.15 1.23 9.52
CA HIS A 123 0.17 1.39 8.12
C HIS A 123 -0.27 2.75 7.61
N VAL A 124 0.47 3.29 6.64
CA VAL A 124 0.19 4.63 6.08
C VAL A 124 -1.23 4.78 5.51
N SER A 125 -1.82 3.69 5.03
CA SER A 125 -3.21 3.69 4.51
C SER A 125 -4.24 4.01 5.59
N GLY A 126 -4.13 3.41 6.78
CA GLY A 126 -4.99 3.71 7.93
C GLY A 126 -4.63 5.06 8.56
N LEU A 127 -3.34 5.38 8.71
CA LEU A 127 -2.88 6.69 9.20
C LEU A 127 -3.48 7.83 8.37
N GLN A 128 -3.46 7.75 7.05
CA GLN A 128 -3.97 8.79 6.17
C GLN A 128 -5.50 8.98 6.27
N VAL A 129 -6.25 7.99 6.71
CA VAL A 129 -7.67 8.19 7.04
C VAL A 129 -7.81 9.16 8.22
N LEU A 130 -6.99 8.97 9.27
CA LEU A 130 -7.00 9.86 10.44
C LEU A 130 -6.60 11.31 10.06
N VAL A 131 -5.58 11.44 9.20
CA VAL A 131 -5.12 12.77 8.75
C VAL A 131 -6.16 13.46 7.86
N ARG A 132 -6.84 12.74 6.96
CA ARG A 132 -7.94 13.28 6.15
C ARG A 132 -9.12 13.72 7.01
N ALA A 133 -9.54 12.90 7.98
CA ALA A 133 -10.60 13.29 8.93
C ALA A 133 -10.24 14.57 9.68
N LEU A 134 -9.00 14.68 10.19
CA LEU A 134 -8.52 15.89 10.85
C LEU A 134 -8.61 17.13 9.95
N LEU A 135 -8.19 17.04 8.68
CA LEU A 135 -8.25 18.15 7.73
C LEU A 135 -9.69 18.45 7.26
N SER A 136 -10.58 17.47 7.22
CA SER A 136 -12.02 17.67 7.00
C SER A 136 -12.72 18.33 8.18
N GLY A 137 -12.04 18.44 9.34
CA GLY A 137 -12.60 19.02 10.57
C GLY A 137 -13.58 18.07 11.27
N THR A 138 -13.40 16.76 11.12
CA THR A 138 -14.26 15.72 11.72
C THR A 138 -13.43 14.74 12.52
N GLU A 139 -14.09 14.02 13.44
CA GLU A 139 -13.50 12.81 14.01
C GLU A 139 -13.76 11.62 13.09
N PRO A 140 -12.75 10.74 12.89
CA PRO A 140 -12.94 9.56 12.08
C PRO A 140 -13.91 8.57 12.76
N VAL A 141 -14.72 7.88 11.97
CA VAL A 141 -15.38 6.65 12.43
C VAL A 141 -14.31 5.57 12.44
N VAL A 142 -14.05 4.94 13.59
CA VAL A 142 -12.97 3.96 13.72
C VAL A 142 -13.54 2.58 14.04
N HIS A 143 -13.19 1.60 13.22
CA HIS A 143 -13.43 0.19 13.49
C HIS A 143 -12.08 -0.50 13.74
N GLU A 144 -11.95 -1.21 14.86
CA GLU A 144 -10.73 -1.96 15.19
C GLU A 144 -10.41 -3.05 14.17
N ARG A 145 -11.44 -3.61 13.56
CA ARG A 145 -11.36 -4.66 12.53
C ARG A 145 -12.34 -4.37 11.40
N PHE A 146 -11.99 -4.84 10.22
CA PHE A 146 -12.92 -4.84 9.10
C PHE A 146 -14.05 -5.85 9.35
N ASP A 147 -15.26 -5.35 9.33
CA ASP A 147 -16.50 -6.10 9.38
C ASP A 147 -17.42 -5.52 8.31
N PRO A 148 -17.83 -6.29 7.28
CA PRO A 148 -18.56 -5.74 6.14
C PRO A 148 -19.89 -5.06 6.53
N GLU A 149 -20.68 -5.66 7.42
CA GLU A 149 -21.98 -5.11 7.82
C GLU A 149 -21.80 -3.81 8.61
N ARG A 150 -20.84 -3.78 9.53
CA ARG A 150 -20.53 -2.56 10.30
C ARG A 150 -19.96 -1.45 9.42
N VAL A 151 -19.17 -1.80 8.39
CA VAL A 151 -18.64 -0.85 7.41
C VAL A 151 -19.79 -0.18 6.67
N LEU A 152 -20.75 -0.95 6.17
CA LEU A 152 -21.93 -0.44 5.47
C LEU A 152 -22.82 0.44 6.37
N ALA A 153 -22.96 0.06 7.64
CA ALA A 153 -23.77 0.79 8.63
C ALA A 153 -23.03 1.96 9.30
N SER A 154 -21.81 2.28 8.88
CA SER A 154 -20.95 3.27 9.57
C SER A 154 -21.45 4.71 9.52
N GLY A 155 -22.28 5.05 8.52
CA GLY A 155 -22.73 6.43 8.27
C GLY A 155 -21.58 7.38 7.90
N ALA A 156 -20.44 6.86 7.44
CA ALA A 156 -19.34 7.66 6.93
C ALA A 156 -19.53 7.92 5.43
N ASP A 157 -19.05 9.08 4.97
CA ASP A 157 -19.12 9.47 3.56
C ASP A 157 -18.02 8.81 2.73
N HIS A 158 -16.86 8.57 3.33
CA HIS A 158 -15.68 8.04 2.64
C HIS A 158 -15.08 6.87 3.40
N VAL A 159 -14.58 5.89 2.64
CA VAL A 159 -13.83 4.75 3.19
C VAL A 159 -12.59 4.44 2.37
N SER A 160 -11.52 3.98 3.03
CA SER A 160 -10.35 3.41 2.36
C SER A 160 -10.32 1.91 2.57
N LEU A 161 -10.19 1.15 1.48
CA LEU A 161 -10.22 -0.31 1.48
C LEU A 161 -9.00 -0.88 0.74
N VAL A 162 -8.70 -2.14 1.03
CA VAL A 162 -7.85 -2.99 0.20
C VAL A 162 -8.72 -3.94 -0.65
N PRO A 163 -8.19 -4.52 -1.76
CA PRO A 163 -8.99 -5.34 -2.66
C PRO A 163 -9.73 -6.51 -1.99
N THR A 164 -9.11 -7.16 -1.00
CA THR A 164 -9.73 -8.26 -0.25
C THR A 164 -10.94 -7.81 0.59
N GLN A 165 -10.93 -6.58 1.09
CA GLN A 165 -12.07 -5.99 1.81
C GLN A 165 -13.20 -5.61 0.85
N LEU A 166 -12.85 -4.99 -0.29
CA LEU A 166 -13.83 -4.68 -1.33
C LEU A 166 -14.51 -5.95 -1.85
N HIS A 167 -13.75 -7.01 -2.07
CA HIS A 167 -14.28 -8.30 -2.51
C HIS A 167 -15.36 -8.84 -1.55
N ARG A 168 -15.13 -8.77 -0.23
CA ARG A 168 -16.12 -9.19 0.76
C ARG A 168 -17.42 -8.37 0.74
N LEU A 169 -17.33 -7.07 0.42
CA LEU A 169 -18.51 -6.23 0.25
C LEU A 169 -19.27 -6.59 -1.04
N VAL A 170 -18.55 -6.89 -2.11
CA VAL A 170 -19.13 -7.34 -3.38
C VAL A 170 -19.82 -8.72 -3.23
N GLU A 171 -19.20 -9.66 -2.52
CA GLU A 171 -19.79 -10.97 -2.24
C GLU A 171 -21.14 -10.87 -1.52
N LEU A 172 -21.29 -9.90 -0.62
CA LEU A 172 -22.56 -9.60 0.06
C LEU A 172 -23.60 -8.94 -0.86
N ARG A 173 -23.22 -8.58 -2.10
CA ARG A 173 -24.06 -7.80 -3.03
C ARG A 173 -24.63 -6.53 -2.39
N ALA A 174 -23.80 -5.89 -1.55
CA ALA A 174 -24.20 -4.72 -0.79
C ALA A 174 -24.35 -3.49 -1.71
N ASP A 175 -25.28 -2.59 -1.34
CA ASP A 175 -25.34 -1.27 -1.97
C ASP A 175 -24.12 -0.43 -1.54
N LEU A 176 -23.19 -0.22 -2.46
CA LEU A 176 -21.97 0.54 -2.24
C LEU A 176 -22.14 2.05 -2.51
N SER A 177 -23.31 2.47 -2.99
CA SER A 177 -23.65 3.90 -3.18
C SER A 177 -23.79 4.67 -1.86
N VAL A 178 -23.82 3.97 -0.72
CA VAL A 178 -23.79 4.57 0.61
C VAL A 178 -22.53 5.39 0.87
N PHE A 179 -21.45 5.14 0.12
CA PHE A 179 -20.21 5.91 0.20
C PHE A 179 -20.11 6.92 -0.94
N ALA A 180 -19.87 8.19 -0.62
CA ALA A 180 -19.51 9.21 -1.59
C ALA A 180 -18.22 8.84 -2.34
N THR A 181 -17.29 8.13 -1.67
CA THR A 181 -16.06 7.61 -2.32
C THR A 181 -15.51 6.40 -1.57
N ILE A 182 -15.11 5.40 -2.33
CA ILE A 182 -14.30 4.26 -1.86
C ILE A 182 -12.89 4.42 -2.46
N LEU A 183 -11.91 4.72 -1.62
CA LEU A 183 -10.49 4.71 -2.00
C LEU A 183 -9.96 3.28 -1.94
N LEU A 184 -9.48 2.76 -3.06
CA LEU A 184 -8.95 1.42 -3.17
C LEU A 184 -7.44 1.44 -3.39
N GLY A 185 -6.69 0.84 -2.48
CA GLY A 185 -5.23 0.84 -2.56
C GLY A 185 -4.59 -0.38 -1.91
N GLY A 186 -3.28 -0.30 -1.75
CA GLY A 186 -2.47 -1.34 -1.08
C GLY A 186 -2.03 -2.50 -1.97
N ALA A 187 -2.84 -2.90 -2.95
CA ALA A 187 -2.50 -3.91 -3.97
C ALA A 187 -3.28 -3.64 -5.26
N ALA A 188 -2.87 -4.28 -6.36
CA ALA A 188 -3.65 -4.28 -7.59
C ALA A 188 -4.96 -5.06 -7.37
N ALA A 189 -6.07 -4.49 -7.81
CA ALA A 189 -7.36 -5.17 -7.85
C ALA A 189 -7.59 -5.77 -9.23
N ARG A 190 -8.21 -6.95 -9.30
CA ARG A 190 -8.62 -7.52 -10.58
C ARG A 190 -9.66 -6.63 -11.25
N PRO A 191 -9.61 -6.46 -12.59
CA PRO A 191 -10.55 -5.60 -13.31
C PRO A 191 -12.02 -5.97 -13.02
N GLY A 192 -12.38 -7.26 -13.03
CA GLY A 192 -13.73 -7.73 -12.74
C GLY A 192 -14.26 -7.30 -11.38
N LEU A 193 -13.44 -7.28 -10.32
CA LEU A 193 -13.85 -6.79 -9.00
C LEU A 193 -14.23 -5.31 -9.03
N LEU A 194 -13.51 -4.51 -9.81
CA LEU A 194 -13.81 -3.08 -9.93
C LEU A 194 -15.15 -2.84 -10.64
N ASP A 195 -15.44 -3.64 -11.67
CA ASP A 195 -16.67 -3.53 -12.43
C ASP A 195 -17.87 -4.03 -11.61
N GLU A 196 -17.75 -5.19 -10.97
CA GLU A 196 -18.74 -5.71 -10.03
C GLU A 196 -19.08 -4.70 -8.91
N ALA A 197 -18.07 -4.03 -8.35
CA ALA A 197 -18.31 -3.03 -7.31
C ALA A 197 -19.01 -1.77 -7.88
N ARG A 198 -18.68 -1.34 -9.10
CA ARG A 198 -19.36 -0.23 -9.79
C ARG A 198 -20.82 -0.55 -10.09
N ASP A 199 -21.11 -1.78 -10.50
CA ASP A 199 -22.48 -2.26 -10.72
C ASP A 199 -23.32 -2.24 -9.42
N LEU A 200 -22.65 -2.36 -8.27
CA LEU A 200 -23.24 -2.19 -6.94
C LEU A 200 -23.24 -0.73 -6.44
N GLY A 201 -23.02 0.24 -7.32
CA GLY A 201 -23.10 1.67 -7.02
C GLY A 201 -21.81 2.31 -6.47
N ALA A 202 -20.68 1.59 -6.41
CA ALA A 202 -19.45 2.12 -5.84
C ALA A 202 -18.85 3.26 -6.69
N ARG A 203 -18.54 4.38 -6.06
CA ARG A 203 -17.66 5.42 -6.60
C ARG A 203 -16.22 5.11 -6.22
N LEU A 204 -15.59 4.25 -7.01
CA LEU A 204 -14.24 3.78 -6.77
C LEU A 204 -13.20 4.78 -7.30
N VAL A 205 -12.17 5.02 -6.50
CA VAL A 205 -10.93 5.69 -6.89
C VAL A 205 -9.77 4.77 -6.54
N THR A 206 -9.03 4.32 -7.54
CA THR A 206 -7.84 3.48 -7.34
C THR A 206 -6.64 4.33 -6.97
N THR A 207 -5.78 3.85 -6.06
CA THR A 207 -4.62 4.63 -5.60
C THR A 207 -3.33 3.84 -5.71
N TYR A 208 -2.27 4.52 -6.14
CA TYR A 208 -0.89 4.06 -6.03
C TYR A 208 -0.12 4.99 -5.09
N GLY A 209 0.68 4.40 -4.25
CA GLY A 209 1.55 5.06 -3.29
C GLY A 209 2.08 4.09 -2.25
N MET A 210 2.90 4.60 -1.35
CA MET A 210 3.60 3.83 -0.33
C MET A 210 3.83 4.67 0.92
N SER A 211 4.48 4.12 1.94
CA SER A 211 4.81 4.89 3.14
C SER A 211 5.71 6.08 2.82
N GLU A 212 6.66 5.91 1.91
CA GLU A 212 7.62 6.92 1.46
C GLU A 212 6.98 8.10 0.71
N THR A 213 5.75 7.94 0.23
CA THR A 213 4.95 9.02 -0.40
C THR A 213 3.81 9.50 0.49
N SER A 214 3.91 9.27 1.80
CA SER A 214 2.84 9.61 2.78
C SER A 214 1.48 9.01 2.38
N GLY A 215 1.45 7.84 1.76
CA GLY A 215 0.25 7.18 1.25
C GLY A 215 0.05 7.32 -0.26
N GLY A 216 -1.20 7.28 -0.73
CA GLY A 216 -1.53 7.39 -2.14
C GLY A 216 -1.12 8.74 -2.74
N CYS A 217 -0.34 8.71 -3.80
CA CYS A 217 0.15 9.90 -4.51
C CYS A 217 -0.28 9.97 -5.98
N VAL A 218 -0.81 8.86 -6.53
CA VAL A 218 -1.40 8.78 -7.87
C VAL A 218 -2.79 8.16 -7.76
N TYR A 219 -3.82 8.85 -8.26
CA TYR A 219 -5.21 8.42 -8.22
C TYR A 219 -5.72 8.20 -9.64
N ASP A 220 -6.31 7.02 -9.90
CA ASP A 220 -6.76 6.57 -11.22
C ASP A 220 -5.70 6.80 -12.32
N GLY A 221 -4.45 6.50 -11.97
CA GLY A 221 -3.29 6.66 -12.82
C GLY A 221 -2.79 8.10 -12.98
N ARG A 222 -3.44 9.11 -12.39
CA ARG A 222 -3.00 10.51 -12.47
C ARG A 222 -2.37 10.97 -11.17
N PRO A 223 -1.20 11.61 -11.21
CA PRO A 223 -0.57 12.20 -10.01
C PRO A 223 -1.52 13.17 -9.31
N LEU A 224 -1.45 13.24 -7.99
CA LEU A 224 -2.12 14.27 -7.21
C LEU A 224 -1.47 15.64 -7.43
N ASP A 225 -2.17 16.70 -7.02
CA ASP A 225 -1.63 18.06 -7.13
C ASP A 225 -0.29 18.18 -6.40
N HIS A 226 0.66 18.85 -7.04
CA HIS A 226 2.04 19.03 -6.55
C HIS A 226 2.86 17.73 -6.40
N VAL A 227 2.40 16.65 -7.00
CA VAL A 227 3.15 15.40 -7.12
C VAL A 227 3.58 15.23 -8.58
N ASP A 228 4.86 15.09 -8.79
CA ASP A 228 5.42 14.79 -10.09
C ASP A 228 5.81 13.32 -10.17
N VAL A 229 5.52 12.69 -11.30
CA VAL A 229 5.86 11.28 -11.55
C VAL A 229 6.54 11.17 -12.91
N LYS A 230 7.65 10.45 -12.94
CA LYS A 230 8.30 10.03 -14.19
C LYS A 230 8.71 8.56 -14.10
N VAL A 231 8.93 7.94 -15.25
CA VAL A 231 9.53 6.61 -15.37
C VAL A 231 10.89 6.79 -15.99
N GLY A 232 11.93 6.23 -15.36
CA GLY A 232 13.28 6.31 -15.87
C GLY A 232 13.57 5.25 -16.94
N ASP A 233 14.75 5.31 -17.56
CA ASP A 233 15.19 4.35 -18.58
C ASP A 233 15.32 2.93 -18.03
N ASP A 234 15.49 2.80 -16.71
CA ASP A 234 15.47 1.54 -15.97
C ASP A 234 14.05 0.99 -15.70
N GLY A 235 13.01 1.67 -16.19
CA GLY A 235 11.60 1.34 -15.99
C GLY A 235 11.09 1.66 -14.59
N ARG A 236 11.91 2.16 -13.67
CA ARG A 236 11.49 2.47 -12.30
C ARG A 236 10.68 3.76 -12.23
N ILE A 237 9.64 3.73 -11.42
CA ILE A 237 8.83 4.90 -11.11
C ILE A 237 9.64 5.81 -10.18
N ARG A 238 9.65 7.09 -10.52
CA ARG A 238 10.25 8.16 -9.72
C ARG A 238 9.17 9.14 -9.31
N VAL A 239 9.20 9.56 -8.05
CA VAL A 239 8.21 10.48 -7.48
C VAL A 239 8.94 11.68 -6.88
N ALA A 240 8.42 12.88 -7.14
CA ALA A 240 8.86 14.12 -6.50
C ALA A 240 7.65 14.88 -5.94
N GLY A 241 7.91 15.77 -4.99
CA GLY A 241 6.89 16.64 -4.41
C GLY A 241 6.87 16.64 -2.88
N PRO A 242 5.97 17.44 -2.29
CA PRO A 242 5.92 17.69 -0.85
C PRO A 242 5.38 16.49 -0.04
N VAL A 243 4.95 15.42 -0.70
CA VAL A 243 4.43 14.20 -0.08
C VAL A 243 5.53 13.23 0.36
N LEU A 244 6.79 13.49 -0.02
CA LEU A 244 7.89 12.57 0.23
C LEU A 244 8.30 12.56 1.70
N PHE A 245 8.70 11.39 2.16
CA PHE A 245 9.24 11.16 3.50
C PHE A 245 10.59 11.86 3.74
N SER A 246 10.96 12.05 5.01
CA SER A 246 12.22 12.68 5.39
C SER A 246 13.41 11.72 5.29
N GLY A 247 13.19 10.40 5.41
CA GLY A 247 14.20 9.36 5.35
C GLY A 247 13.83 8.12 6.13
N TYR A 248 14.76 7.18 6.20
CA TYR A 248 14.61 5.96 7.00
C TYR A 248 15.29 6.11 8.37
N ARG A 249 14.58 5.73 9.44
CA ARG A 249 15.13 5.73 10.79
C ARG A 249 16.28 4.72 10.96
N SER A 250 16.27 3.65 10.17
CA SER A 250 17.38 2.69 10.13
C SER A 250 18.70 3.29 9.61
N GLY A 251 18.68 4.51 9.07
CA GLY A 251 19.85 5.14 8.47
C GLY A 251 20.17 4.63 7.06
N GLU A 252 19.35 3.75 6.50
CA GLU A 252 19.52 3.32 5.11
C GLU A 252 19.44 4.51 4.15
N PRO A 253 20.30 4.55 3.12
CA PRO A 253 20.25 5.60 2.11
C PRO A 253 18.88 5.62 1.39
N VAL A 254 18.33 6.83 1.19
CA VAL A 254 17.13 7.00 0.37
C VAL A 254 17.56 6.92 -1.10
N PRO A 255 17.01 6.00 -1.90
CA PRO A 255 17.28 5.94 -3.33
C PRO A 255 16.79 7.21 -4.02
N ARG A 256 17.70 8.01 -4.56
CA ARG A 256 17.41 9.30 -5.21
C ARG A 256 18.09 9.44 -6.57
N ASP A 257 17.41 10.17 -7.45
CA ASP A 257 17.91 10.68 -8.72
C ASP A 257 17.65 12.19 -8.72
N GLY A 258 18.63 12.97 -8.20
CA GLY A 258 18.42 14.36 -7.84
C GLY A 258 17.33 14.50 -6.77
N ASP A 259 16.29 15.30 -7.06
CA ASP A 259 15.17 15.52 -6.16
C ASP A 259 14.11 14.39 -6.20
N TRP A 260 14.28 13.42 -7.09
CA TRP A 260 13.33 12.32 -7.28
C TRP A 260 13.64 11.16 -6.34
N PHE A 261 12.63 10.71 -5.62
CA PHE A 261 12.66 9.41 -4.94
C PHE A 261 12.50 8.30 -5.98
N VAL A 262 13.45 7.36 -6.02
CA VAL A 262 13.44 6.21 -6.92
C VAL A 262 12.78 5.04 -6.20
N THR A 263 11.61 4.63 -6.68
CA THR A 263 10.89 3.52 -6.07
C THR A 263 11.44 2.16 -6.51
N SER A 264 11.03 1.08 -5.84
CA SER A 264 11.26 -0.29 -6.33
C SER A 264 10.19 -0.76 -7.32
N ASP A 265 9.23 0.10 -7.68
CA ASP A 265 8.15 -0.28 -8.59
C ASP A 265 8.50 0.09 -10.03
N LEU A 266 8.13 -0.78 -10.95
CA LEU A 266 8.22 -0.58 -12.40
C LEU A 266 6.90 -0.06 -12.94
N GLY A 267 6.96 0.81 -13.95
CA GLY A 267 5.76 1.37 -14.53
C GLY A 267 5.94 1.92 -15.94
N GLU A 268 4.85 2.37 -16.51
CA GLU A 268 4.79 3.09 -17.77
C GLU A 268 3.97 4.37 -17.60
N LEU A 269 4.43 5.44 -18.21
CA LEU A 269 3.71 6.72 -18.22
C LEU A 269 3.28 7.03 -19.65
N SER A 270 1.97 7.07 -19.90
CA SER A 270 1.40 7.38 -21.21
C SER A 270 0.22 8.33 -21.07
N GLY A 271 0.21 9.42 -21.84
CA GLY A 271 -0.85 10.43 -21.78
C GLY A 271 -1.06 11.03 -20.38
N GLY A 272 -0.01 11.14 -19.57
CA GLY A 272 -0.08 11.63 -18.20
C GLY A 272 -0.72 10.63 -17.21
N ARG A 273 -0.88 9.36 -17.62
CA ARG A 273 -1.37 8.27 -16.76
C ARG A 273 -0.25 7.27 -16.47
N LEU A 274 -0.02 7.03 -15.20
CA LEU A 274 0.88 5.98 -14.73
C LEU A 274 0.14 4.63 -14.72
N ARG A 275 0.77 3.64 -15.31
CA ARG A 275 0.43 2.22 -15.18
C ARG A 275 1.53 1.54 -14.40
N VAL A 276 1.23 1.02 -13.23
CA VAL A 276 2.18 0.24 -12.43
C VAL A 276 2.22 -1.18 -12.98
N LEU A 277 3.40 -1.69 -13.27
CA LEU A 277 3.61 -3.03 -13.85
C LEU A 277 3.94 -4.07 -12.79
N GLY A 278 4.61 -3.68 -11.70
CA GLY A 278 5.03 -4.57 -10.63
C GLY A 278 6.28 -4.06 -9.93
N ARG A 279 6.98 -4.94 -9.24
CA ARG A 279 8.21 -4.60 -8.51
C ARG A 279 9.44 -5.06 -9.28
N ALA A 280 10.51 -4.27 -9.20
CA ALA A 280 11.81 -4.62 -9.76
C ALA A 280 12.42 -5.86 -9.07
N ASP A 281 12.08 -6.07 -7.78
CA ASP A 281 12.55 -7.20 -6.98
C ASP A 281 11.80 -8.51 -7.33
N ASP A 282 10.68 -8.42 -8.05
CA ASP A 282 9.84 -9.55 -8.48
C ASP A 282 9.96 -9.83 -10.00
N VAL A 283 11.02 -9.33 -10.63
CA VAL A 283 11.31 -9.63 -12.04
C VAL A 283 11.83 -11.06 -12.15
N ILE A 284 11.21 -11.84 -13.04
CA ILE A 284 11.57 -13.22 -13.36
C ILE A 284 12.51 -13.20 -14.58
N ASN A 285 13.69 -13.80 -14.46
CA ASN A 285 14.67 -13.86 -15.55
C ASN A 285 14.54 -15.22 -16.27
N THR A 286 13.80 -15.25 -17.37
CA THR A 286 13.49 -16.49 -18.11
C THR A 286 14.06 -16.46 -19.52
N GLY A 287 15.00 -17.35 -19.82
CA GLY A 287 15.62 -17.47 -21.15
C GLY A 287 16.32 -16.18 -21.62
N GLY A 288 16.91 -15.39 -20.71
CA GLY A 288 17.54 -14.10 -21.00
C GLY A 288 16.58 -12.92 -21.06
N GLU A 289 15.28 -13.15 -20.98
CA GLU A 289 14.23 -12.12 -20.97
C GLU A 289 13.81 -11.78 -19.55
N LYS A 290 13.39 -10.51 -19.32
CA LYS A 290 12.91 -10.03 -18.04
C LYS A 290 11.40 -9.93 -18.05
N VAL A 291 10.75 -10.72 -17.22
CA VAL A 291 9.30 -10.75 -17.05
C VAL A 291 8.91 -10.08 -15.73
N VAL A 292 8.12 -9.01 -15.80
CA VAL A 292 7.55 -8.37 -14.62
C VAL A 292 6.36 -9.19 -14.14
N ALA A 293 6.52 -9.93 -13.04
CA ALA A 293 5.50 -10.84 -12.51
C ALA A 293 4.14 -10.15 -12.28
N GLY A 294 4.15 -8.89 -11.81
CA GLY A 294 2.93 -8.10 -11.60
C GLY A 294 2.13 -7.84 -12.88
N ALA A 295 2.81 -7.63 -14.02
CA ALA A 295 2.13 -7.44 -15.31
C ALA A 295 1.39 -8.72 -15.74
N VAL A 296 2.01 -9.88 -15.55
CA VAL A 296 1.39 -11.19 -15.84
C VAL A 296 0.23 -11.44 -14.87
N THR A 297 0.40 -11.15 -13.58
CA THR A 297 -0.67 -11.23 -12.57
C THR A 297 -1.87 -10.40 -12.97
N THR A 298 -1.66 -9.14 -13.38
CA THR A 298 -2.74 -8.24 -13.82
C THR A 298 -3.50 -8.80 -15.02
N VAL A 299 -2.78 -9.31 -16.02
CA VAL A 299 -3.41 -9.91 -17.20
C VAL A 299 -4.21 -11.15 -16.83
N LEU A 300 -3.62 -12.10 -16.09
CA LEU A 300 -4.30 -13.34 -15.70
C LEU A 300 -5.49 -13.09 -14.75
N GLY A 301 -5.42 -12.08 -13.90
CA GLY A 301 -6.54 -11.66 -13.04
C GLY A 301 -7.78 -11.16 -13.78
N GLY A 302 -7.64 -10.83 -15.08
CA GLY A 302 -8.76 -10.52 -15.97
C GLY A 302 -9.37 -11.74 -16.68
N HIS A 303 -8.83 -12.94 -16.48
CA HIS A 303 -9.38 -14.15 -17.10
C HIS A 303 -10.67 -14.60 -16.38
N PRO A 304 -11.77 -14.90 -17.10
CA PRO A 304 -13.07 -15.19 -16.46
C PRO A 304 -13.06 -16.41 -15.54
N GLU A 305 -12.18 -17.38 -15.77
CA GLU A 305 -12.06 -18.60 -14.95
C GLU A 305 -11.08 -18.44 -13.76
N VAL A 306 -10.55 -17.22 -13.53
CA VAL A 306 -9.59 -16.91 -12.45
C VAL A 306 -10.26 -16.03 -11.40
N ALA A 307 -10.40 -16.56 -10.18
CA ALA A 307 -10.88 -15.77 -9.03
C ALA A 307 -9.75 -14.94 -8.42
N ASP A 308 -8.55 -15.54 -8.29
CA ASP A 308 -7.36 -14.84 -7.80
C ASP A 308 -6.09 -15.48 -8.38
N VAL A 309 -5.00 -14.72 -8.47
CA VAL A 309 -3.75 -15.20 -9.05
C VAL A 309 -2.54 -14.48 -8.48
N ALA A 310 -1.47 -15.23 -8.26
CA ALA A 310 -0.13 -14.70 -8.03
C ALA A 310 0.82 -15.33 -9.05
N VAL A 311 1.80 -14.54 -9.51
CA VAL A 311 2.84 -15.02 -10.43
C VAL A 311 4.18 -14.91 -9.74
N VAL A 312 4.95 -15.97 -9.81
CA VAL A 312 6.29 -16.08 -9.20
C VAL A 312 7.27 -16.76 -10.14
N GLY A 313 8.55 -16.48 -9.95
CA GLY A 313 9.64 -17.21 -10.60
C GLY A 313 9.98 -18.47 -9.82
N ARG A 314 10.22 -19.59 -10.52
CA ARG A 314 10.82 -20.80 -10.01
C ARG A 314 12.13 -21.07 -10.76
N ALA A 315 13.18 -21.39 -10.01
CA ALA A 315 14.47 -21.75 -10.62
C ALA A 315 14.34 -22.92 -11.59
N ASP A 316 14.98 -22.81 -12.75
CA ASP A 316 14.95 -23.79 -13.81
C ASP A 316 16.34 -23.90 -14.45
N PRO A 317 16.89 -25.12 -14.66
CA PRO A 317 18.25 -25.32 -15.16
C PRO A 317 18.44 -24.90 -16.63
N GLU A 318 17.39 -24.89 -17.45
CA GLU A 318 17.44 -24.48 -18.86
C GLU A 318 17.16 -22.98 -19.04
N TRP A 319 16.19 -22.46 -18.29
CA TRP A 319 15.67 -21.10 -18.48
C TRP A 319 16.19 -20.08 -17.46
N GLY A 320 16.96 -20.51 -16.44
CA GLY A 320 17.31 -19.72 -15.26
C GLY A 320 16.14 -19.68 -14.30
N GLU A 321 15.03 -19.07 -14.73
CA GLU A 321 13.74 -19.14 -14.04
C GLU A 321 12.61 -19.43 -15.03
N VAL A 322 11.52 -20.02 -14.55
CA VAL A 322 10.26 -20.15 -15.28
C VAL A 322 9.14 -19.37 -14.59
N VAL A 323 8.25 -18.83 -15.42
CA VAL A 323 7.07 -18.10 -14.94
C VAL A 323 6.02 -19.12 -14.48
N VAL A 324 5.68 -19.08 -13.19
CA VAL A 324 4.67 -19.96 -12.58
C VAL A 324 3.45 -19.13 -12.20
N ALA A 325 2.28 -19.51 -12.70
CA ALA A 325 1.00 -18.94 -12.28
C ALA A 325 0.39 -19.81 -11.17
N VAL A 326 0.19 -19.23 -9.99
CA VAL A 326 -0.55 -19.84 -8.87
C VAL A 326 -1.96 -19.27 -8.88
N VAL A 327 -2.94 -20.09 -9.23
CA VAL A 327 -4.29 -19.66 -9.56
C VAL A 327 -5.32 -20.23 -8.58
N VAL A 328 -6.20 -19.37 -8.10
CA VAL A 328 -7.47 -19.75 -7.46
C VAL A 328 -8.54 -19.74 -8.56
N PRO A 329 -9.10 -20.90 -8.94
CA PRO A 329 -10.12 -20.96 -9.99
C PRO A 329 -11.42 -20.31 -9.54
N ALA A 330 -12.13 -19.63 -10.44
CA ALA A 330 -13.47 -19.08 -10.18
C ALA A 330 -14.50 -20.19 -9.91
N ASP A 331 -14.36 -21.31 -10.61
CA ASP A 331 -15.12 -22.56 -10.36
C ASP A 331 -14.11 -23.69 -10.11
N PRO A 332 -14.02 -24.22 -8.88
CA PRO A 332 -13.11 -25.33 -8.56
C PRO A 332 -13.39 -26.61 -9.36
N SER A 333 -14.62 -26.79 -9.86
CA SER A 333 -14.97 -27.95 -10.68
C SER A 333 -14.55 -27.82 -12.14
N ARG A 334 -14.23 -26.59 -12.58
CA ARG A 334 -13.81 -26.25 -13.95
C ARG A 334 -12.64 -25.29 -13.95
N PRO A 335 -11.47 -25.70 -13.43
CA PRO A 335 -10.31 -24.83 -13.35
C PRO A 335 -9.75 -24.52 -14.75
N PRO A 336 -9.17 -23.33 -14.97
CA PRO A 336 -8.50 -23.01 -16.21
C PRO A 336 -7.31 -23.94 -16.46
N THR A 337 -7.06 -24.24 -17.71
CA THR A 337 -5.86 -24.99 -18.14
C THR A 337 -4.68 -24.04 -18.41
N LEU A 338 -3.46 -24.55 -18.33
CA LEU A 338 -2.27 -23.78 -18.71
C LEU A 338 -2.37 -23.25 -20.15
N ALA A 339 -2.89 -24.05 -21.08
CA ALA A 339 -3.06 -23.66 -22.48
C ALA A 339 -4.00 -22.45 -22.64
N GLN A 340 -5.13 -22.42 -21.92
CA GLN A 340 -6.06 -21.29 -21.91
C GLN A 340 -5.39 -20.03 -21.35
N LEU A 341 -4.70 -20.13 -20.23
CA LEU A 341 -4.00 -18.98 -19.62
C LEU A 341 -2.89 -18.45 -20.53
N ARG A 342 -2.13 -19.34 -21.20
CA ARG A 342 -1.11 -18.94 -22.18
C ARG A 342 -1.73 -18.24 -23.39
N ALA A 343 -2.82 -18.76 -23.93
CA ALA A 343 -3.55 -18.14 -25.03
C ALA A 343 -4.08 -16.74 -24.61
N TYR A 344 -4.60 -16.61 -23.40
CA TYR A 344 -5.08 -15.34 -22.88
C TYR A 344 -3.96 -14.29 -22.73
N CYS A 345 -2.74 -14.73 -22.39
CA CYS A 345 -1.57 -13.87 -22.33
C CYS A 345 -1.06 -13.45 -23.72
N ALA A 346 -1.19 -14.30 -24.74
CA ALA A 346 -0.53 -14.12 -26.04
C ALA A 346 -0.93 -12.81 -26.76
N ASP A 347 -2.17 -12.37 -26.58
CA ASP A 347 -2.69 -11.13 -27.19
C ASP A 347 -2.35 -9.87 -26.37
N ARG A 348 -1.78 -10.02 -25.17
CA ARG A 348 -1.65 -8.94 -24.18
C ARG A 348 -0.23 -8.72 -23.68
N LEU A 349 0.62 -9.74 -23.82
CA LEU A 349 1.99 -9.74 -23.32
C LEU A 349 2.92 -10.43 -24.35
N PRO A 350 4.23 -10.15 -24.31
CA PRO A 350 5.20 -10.91 -25.09
C PRO A 350 5.11 -12.41 -24.75
N SER A 351 5.35 -13.25 -25.75
CA SER A 351 5.16 -14.72 -25.63
C SER A 351 6.02 -15.36 -24.53
N TYR A 352 7.19 -14.80 -24.25
CA TYR A 352 8.09 -15.26 -23.18
C TYR A 352 7.55 -14.97 -21.78
N ALA A 353 6.61 -14.02 -21.63
CA ALA A 353 5.99 -13.68 -20.35
C ALA A 353 4.83 -14.62 -19.99
N ALA A 354 4.31 -15.41 -20.94
CA ALA A 354 3.24 -16.36 -20.66
C ALA A 354 3.72 -17.46 -19.69
N PRO A 355 2.89 -17.87 -18.70
CA PRO A 355 3.30 -18.85 -17.71
C PRO A 355 3.69 -20.19 -18.37
N ARG A 356 4.76 -20.80 -17.87
CA ARG A 356 5.19 -22.15 -18.26
C ARG A 356 4.61 -23.22 -17.35
N GLU A 357 4.22 -22.85 -16.14
CA GLU A 357 3.59 -23.74 -15.18
C GLU A 357 2.33 -23.11 -14.59
N LEU A 358 1.39 -23.99 -14.25
CA LEU A 358 0.16 -23.67 -13.54
C LEU A 358 0.09 -24.47 -12.23
N ARG A 359 -0.15 -23.78 -11.13
CA ARG A 359 -0.48 -24.37 -9.83
C ARG A 359 -1.89 -23.93 -9.44
N LEU A 360 -2.76 -24.87 -9.14
CA LEU A 360 -4.09 -24.58 -8.63
C LEU A 360 -4.07 -24.61 -7.10
N THR A 361 -4.75 -23.67 -6.48
CA THR A 361 -4.87 -23.55 -5.01
C THR A 361 -6.28 -23.12 -4.63
N PRO A 362 -6.82 -23.54 -3.48
CA PRO A 362 -8.09 -23.03 -2.99
C PRO A 362 -8.03 -21.59 -2.48
N GLY A 363 -6.83 -21.04 -2.24
CA GLY A 363 -6.62 -19.67 -1.80
C GLY A 363 -5.15 -19.31 -1.78
N LEU A 364 -4.83 -18.04 -2.02
CA LEU A 364 -3.47 -17.53 -1.90
C LEU A 364 -3.12 -17.30 -0.43
N PRO A 365 -1.89 -17.64 0.03
CA PRO A 365 -1.41 -17.21 1.33
C PRO A 365 -1.28 -15.70 1.36
N LEU A 366 -1.77 -15.07 2.42
CA LEU A 366 -1.77 -13.61 2.58
C LEU A 366 -0.90 -13.18 3.76
N LEU A 367 -0.25 -12.03 3.59
CA LEU A 367 0.38 -11.28 4.67
C LEU A 367 -0.69 -10.59 5.55
N PRO A 368 -0.36 -10.16 6.79
CA PRO A 368 -1.31 -9.45 7.66
C PRO A 368 -1.97 -8.20 7.05
N ASN A 369 -1.31 -7.58 6.07
CA ASN A 369 -1.83 -6.43 5.33
C ASN A 369 -2.73 -6.80 4.13
N GLY A 370 -3.06 -8.09 3.94
CA GLY A 370 -3.94 -8.60 2.90
C GLY A 370 -3.29 -8.80 1.53
N LYS A 371 -1.97 -8.58 1.40
CA LYS A 371 -1.23 -8.85 0.14
C LYS A 371 -0.83 -10.33 0.05
N PRO A 372 -0.71 -10.90 -1.17
CA PRO A 372 -0.15 -12.24 -1.35
C PRO A 372 1.26 -12.36 -0.75
N ASP A 373 1.50 -13.45 -0.02
CA ASP A 373 2.81 -13.79 0.52
C ASP A 373 3.64 -14.52 -0.55
N LEU A 374 4.32 -13.74 -1.39
CA LEU A 374 5.11 -14.28 -2.49
C LEU A 374 6.32 -15.09 -2.01
N VAL A 375 6.84 -14.81 -0.81
CA VAL A 375 7.95 -15.58 -0.23
C VAL A 375 7.49 -16.99 0.09
N ARG A 376 6.34 -17.11 0.76
CA ARG A 376 5.72 -18.39 1.06
C ARG A 376 5.32 -19.14 -0.21
N LEU A 377 4.78 -18.45 -1.20
CA LEU A 377 4.45 -19.06 -2.49
C LEU A 377 5.67 -19.64 -3.18
N ARG A 378 6.80 -18.88 -3.25
CA ARG A 378 8.05 -19.36 -3.85
C ARG A 378 8.62 -20.60 -3.12
N SER A 379 8.42 -20.72 -1.82
CA SER A 379 8.90 -21.89 -1.06
C SER A 379 8.02 -23.13 -1.23
N GLN A 380 6.83 -23.01 -1.84
CA GLN A 380 5.87 -24.10 -2.03
C GLN A 380 5.85 -24.66 -3.48
N ILE A 381 6.67 -24.08 -4.39
CA ILE A 381 6.68 -24.47 -5.81
C ILE A 381 8.01 -25.08 -6.30
#